data_4f22b0b11372b4435ca5dcaaba9e5212
#
_entry.id   4f22b0b11372b4435ca5dcaaba9e5212
#
_cell.length_a   1.000
_cell.length_b   1.000
_cell.length_c   1.000
_cell.angle_alpha   90.00
_cell.angle_beta   90.00
_cell.angle_gamma   90.00
#
_symmetry.space_group_name_H-M   'P 1'
#
loop_
_entity.id
_entity.type
_entity.pdbx_description
1 polymer ?
#
loop_
_entity_poly.entity_id
_entity_poly.type
_entity_poly.pdbx_seq_one_letter_code
_entity_poly.pdbx_strand_id
1 'polypeptide(L)'
;MMSPRFDPSYALEFDLGRGQIRMANAGERLVVPSDALLALCQGAPEEAVRDFGRRLGTEAGRALLGRLGDAGQASLEAVVEHLGGELALMGLGSLGLERWGSALVLSFNHSPLGGAGDLLLGSVLEGAAQRTFGRDVVATKLVRDADHVRFLITGPEGADKASGWLSSGVAWGDVLTRLAGAARGVA
;
A
#
# COMPACT_ATOMS: atom_id res chain seq x y z
N MET A 1 -24.54 -6.51 -7.42
CA MET A 1 -24.64 -6.20 -5.99
C MET A 1 -23.53 -5.22 -5.69
N MET A 2 -23.83 -3.96 -5.28
CA MET A 2 -22.78 -2.99 -4.95
C MET A 2 -22.09 -3.45 -3.65
N SER A 3 -20.77 -3.56 -3.67
CA SER A 3 -20.02 -3.77 -2.42
C SER A 3 -20.30 -2.62 -1.46
N PRO A 4 -20.49 -2.89 -0.16
CA PRO A 4 -20.69 -1.84 0.82
C PRO A 4 -19.47 -0.91 0.82
N ARG A 5 -19.70 0.40 0.85
CA ARG A 5 -18.64 1.39 1.01
C ARG A 5 -17.92 1.19 2.33
N PHE A 6 -16.64 1.57 2.37
CA PHE A 6 -15.89 1.59 3.62
C PHE A 6 -16.54 2.58 4.61
N ASP A 7 -16.94 2.07 5.77
CA ASP A 7 -17.49 2.88 6.86
C ASP A 7 -16.48 2.97 8.01
N PRO A 8 -15.94 4.16 8.30
CA PRO A 8 -15.01 4.36 9.40
C PRO A 8 -15.72 4.42 10.77
N SER A 9 -17.06 4.53 10.80
CA SER A 9 -17.82 4.56 12.04
C SER A 9 -17.54 3.29 12.84
N TYR A 10 -17.22 3.45 14.11
CA TYR A 10 -16.85 2.33 15.00
C TYR A 10 -15.57 1.57 14.61
N ALA A 11 -14.78 2.10 13.66
CA ALA A 11 -13.51 1.47 13.31
C ALA A 11 -12.46 1.58 14.42
N LEU A 12 -12.52 2.65 15.21
CA LEU A 12 -11.65 2.90 16.37
C LEU A 12 -12.49 3.12 17.62
N GLU A 13 -12.09 2.46 18.69
CA GLU A 13 -12.68 2.60 20.04
C GLU A 13 -11.58 3.13 20.98
N PHE A 14 -11.90 4.17 21.72
CA PHE A 14 -11.02 4.79 22.71
C PHE A 14 -11.52 4.50 24.12
N ASP A 15 -10.80 3.68 24.88
CA ASP A 15 -11.00 3.48 26.29
C ASP A 15 -9.99 4.35 27.08
N LEU A 16 -10.37 5.58 27.34
CA LEU A 16 -9.50 6.53 28.05
C LEU A 16 -9.28 6.12 29.52
N GLY A 17 -10.22 5.38 30.13
CA GLY A 17 -10.09 4.91 31.48
C GLY A 17 -8.98 3.86 31.65
N ARG A 18 -8.74 3.07 30.60
CA ARG A 18 -7.66 2.08 30.54
C ARG A 18 -6.47 2.52 29.72
N GLY A 19 -6.55 3.69 29.05
CA GLY A 19 -5.50 4.16 28.14
C GLY A 19 -5.34 3.27 26.90
N GLN A 20 -6.43 2.67 26.41
CA GLN A 20 -6.39 1.73 25.28
C GLN A 20 -7.08 2.32 24.06
N ILE A 21 -6.51 2.04 22.91
CA ILE A 21 -7.12 2.28 21.58
C ILE A 21 -7.24 0.93 20.90
N ARG A 22 -8.43 0.59 20.44
CA ARG A 22 -8.71 -0.65 19.74
C ARG A 22 -9.22 -0.35 18.34
N MET A 23 -8.77 -1.13 17.38
CA MET A 23 -9.29 -1.11 16.03
C MET A 23 -10.17 -2.34 15.85
N ALA A 24 -11.36 -2.14 15.30
CA ALA A 24 -12.29 -3.24 15.03
C ALA A 24 -11.60 -4.32 14.17
N ASN A 25 -11.70 -5.56 14.59
CA ASN A 25 -11.08 -6.75 13.95
C ASN A 25 -9.55 -6.75 13.84
N ALA A 26 -8.86 -5.81 14.47
CA ALA A 26 -7.40 -5.68 14.33
C ALA A 26 -6.64 -5.44 15.66
N GLY A 27 -7.34 -5.50 16.81
CA GLY A 27 -6.74 -5.44 18.14
C GLY A 27 -6.28 -4.06 18.60
N GLU A 28 -5.38 -4.03 19.58
CA GLU A 28 -4.89 -2.80 20.19
C GLU A 28 -4.01 -1.99 19.25
N ARG A 29 -4.03 -0.67 19.40
CA ARG A 29 -3.26 0.29 18.61
C ARG A 29 -2.53 1.29 19.48
N LEU A 30 -1.45 1.85 18.92
CA LEU A 30 -0.77 3.02 19.47
C LEU A 30 -0.93 4.18 18.49
N VAL A 31 -1.14 5.37 19.01
CA VAL A 31 -1.01 6.62 18.25
C VAL A 31 0.41 7.12 18.43
N VAL A 32 1.14 7.20 17.33
CA VAL A 32 2.54 7.65 17.31
C VAL A 32 2.64 8.87 16.40
N PRO A 33 3.34 9.94 16.80
CA PRO A 33 3.60 11.08 15.91
C PRO A 33 4.33 10.61 14.64
N SER A 34 3.94 11.14 13.48
CA SER A 34 4.52 10.74 12.19
C SER A 34 6.01 11.05 12.07
N ASP A 35 6.46 12.16 12.65
CA ASP A 35 7.87 12.54 12.70
C ASP A 35 8.73 11.59 13.55
N ALA A 36 8.18 11.12 14.69
CA ALA A 36 8.85 10.11 15.52
C ALA A 36 8.98 8.77 14.78
N LEU A 37 7.94 8.34 14.08
CA LEU A 37 8.00 7.15 13.23
C LEU A 37 9.01 7.30 12.10
N LEU A 38 9.03 8.45 11.43
CA LEU A 38 10.01 8.75 10.39
C LEU A 38 11.44 8.73 10.90
N ALA A 39 11.71 9.37 12.04
CA ALA A 39 13.04 9.35 12.66
C ALA A 39 13.50 7.94 12.97
N LEU A 40 12.60 7.08 13.46
CA LEU A 40 12.89 5.67 13.71
C LEU A 40 13.23 4.93 12.40
N CYS A 41 12.44 5.13 11.34
CA CYS A 41 12.67 4.50 10.04
C CYS A 41 13.99 4.98 9.39
N GLN A 42 14.33 6.25 9.53
CA GLN A 42 15.59 6.80 9.01
C GLN A 42 16.84 6.28 9.74
N GLY A 43 16.71 5.95 11.02
CA GLY A 43 17.79 5.38 11.83
C GLY A 43 17.92 3.85 11.72
N ALA A 44 16.94 3.16 11.12
CA ALA A 44 16.92 1.72 11.00
C ALA A 44 17.51 1.24 9.64
N PRO A 45 18.05 0.00 9.57
CA PRO A 45 18.39 -0.63 8.29
C PRO A 45 17.15 -0.74 7.39
N GLU A 46 17.34 -0.57 6.07
CA GLU A 46 16.24 -0.64 5.09
C GLU A 46 15.41 -1.92 5.21
N GLU A 47 16.06 -3.06 5.47
CA GLU A 47 15.37 -4.34 5.63
C GLU A 47 14.42 -4.34 6.83
N ALA A 48 14.81 -3.72 7.93
CA ALA A 48 13.95 -3.57 9.11
C ALA A 48 12.73 -2.68 8.81
N VAL A 49 12.91 -1.61 8.01
CA VAL A 49 11.82 -0.74 7.56
C VAL A 49 10.88 -1.51 6.62
N ARG A 50 11.43 -2.34 5.72
CA ARG A 50 10.64 -3.21 4.83
C ARG A 50 9.82 -4.22 5.62
N ASP A 51 10.44 -4.91 6.56
CA ASP A 51 9.75 -5.90 7.39
C ASP A 51 8.63 -5.27 8.23
N PHE A 52 8.91 -4.10 8.80
CA PHE A 52 7.91 -3.35 9.54
C PHE A 52 6.74 -2.93 8.63
N GLY A 53 7.02 -2.40 7.44
CA GLY A 53 6.00 -2.04 6.46
C GLY A 53 5.16 -3.23 6.01
N ARG A 54 5.78 -4.38 5.71
CA ARG A 54 5.08 -5.62 5.35
C ARG A 54 4.17 -6.11 6.48
N ARG A 55 4.58 -5.99 7.74
CA ARG A 55 3.75 -6.33 8.90
C ARG A 55 2.52 -5.42 8.99
N LEU A 56 2.69 -4.10 8.84
CA LEU A 56 1.56 -3.16 8.81
C LEU A 56 0.61 -3.49 7.65
N GLY A 57 1.14 -3.76 6.46
CA GLY A 57 0.36 -4.17 5.30
C GLY A 57 -0.39 -5.49 5.53
N THR A 58 0.24 -6.47 6.16
CA THR A 58 -0.40 -7.74 6.53
C THR A 58 -1.59 -7.52 7.47
N GLU A 59 -1.48 -6.62 8.43
CA GLU A 59 -2.60 -6.26 9.30
C GLU A 59 -3.73 -5.59 8.52
N ALA A 60 -3.42 -4.63 7.63
CA ALA A 60 -4.41 -3.99 6.76
C ALA A 60 -5.12 -5.03 5.85
N GLY A 61 -4.36 -5.94 5.25
CA GLY A 61 -4.91 -7.03 4.44
C GLY A 61 -5.78 -8.00 5.23
N ARG A 62 -5.44 -8.28 6.50
CA ARG A 62 -6.26 -9.09 7.39
C ARG A 62 -7.59 -8.40 7.71
N ALA A 63 -7.57 -7.12 8.03
CA ALA A 63 -8.76 -6.33 8.31
C ALA A 63 -9.67 -6.24 7.07
N LEU A 64 -9.10 -6.02 5.90
CA LEU A 64 -9.80 -6.05 4.62
C LEU A 64 -10.52 -7.39 4.39
N LEU A 65 -9.85 -8.52 4.56
CA LEU A 65 -10.45 -9.85 4.41
C LEU A 65 -11.58 -10.08 5.42
N GLY A 66 -11.45 -9.56 6.64
CA GLY A 66 -12.50 -9.62 7.64
C GLY A 66 -13.77 -8.87 7.22
N ARG A 67 -13.65 -7.83 6.37
CA ARG A 67 -14.79 -7.05 5.85
C ARG A 67 -15.37 -7.61 4.55
N LEU A 68 -14.51 -8.01 3.61
CA LEU A 68 -14.94 -8.47 2.28
C LEU A 68 -15.16 -9.98 2.20
N GLY A 69 -14.65 -10.75 3.15
CA GLY A 69 -14.61 -12.20 3.07
C GLY A 69 -13.57 -12.66 2.05
N ASP A 70 -14.00 -13.08 0.86
CA ASP A 70 -13.11 -13.50 -0.23
C ASP A 70 -12.79 -12.32 -1.17
N ALA A 71 -11.57 -11.78 -1.04
CA ALA A 71 -11.11 -10.70 -1.91
C ALA A 71 -10.97 -11.11 -3.38
N GLY A 72 -10.84 -12.42 -3.67
CA GLY A 72 -10.78 -12.93 -5.04
C GLY A 72 -12.09 -12.78 -5.81
N GLN A 73 -13.21 -12.62 -5.11
CA GLN A 73 -14.53 -12.39 -5.69
C GLN A 73 -14.93 -10.90 -5.73
N ALA A 74 -14.20 -10.04 -5.03
CA ALA A 74 -14.43 -8.60 -5.04
C ALA A 74 -13.79 -7.94 -6.28
N SER A 75 -14.37 -6.82 -6.74
CA SER A 75 -13.71 -6.01 -7.76
C SER A 75 -12.44 -5.39 -7.22
N LEU A 76 -11.46 -5.13 -8.08
CA LEU A 76 -10.20 -4.49 -7.68
C LEU A 76 -10.46 -3.12 -7.03
N GLU A 77 -11.45 -2.38 -7.55
CA GLU A 77 -11.86 -1.08 -7.00
C GLU A 77 -12.36 -1.22 -5.56
N ALA A 78 -13.18 -2.22 -5.28
CA ALA A 78 -13.67 -2.48 -3.93
C ALA A 78 -12.52 -2.87 -2.98
N VAL A 79 -11.59 -3.72 -3.45
CA VAL A 79 -10.39 -4.08 -2.66
C VAL A 79 -9.57 -2.84 -2.34
N VAL A 80 -9.31 -1.97 -3.33
CA VAL A 80 -8.51 -0.74 -3.12
C VAL A 80 -9.26 0.25 -2.23
N GLU A 81 -10.58 0.40 -2.35
CA GLU A 81 -11.39 1.25 -1.49
C GLU A 81 -11.30 0.80 -0.01
N HIS A 82 -11.49 -0.48 0.25
CA HIS A 82 -11.43 -1.01 1.62
C HIS A 82 -10.00 -1.00 2.18
N LEU A 83 -9.00 -1.36 1.38
CA LEU A 83 -7.60 -1.26 1.79
C LEU A 83 -7.23 0.20 2.08
N GLY A 84 -7.64 1.12 1.22
CA GLY A 84 -7.43 2.55 1.41
C GLY A 84 -8.04 3.07 2.71
N GLY A 85 -9.23 2.58 3.06
CA GLY A 85 -9.87 2.89 4.34
C GLY A 85 -9.04 2.40 5.54
N GLU A 86 -8.54 1.15 5.51
CA GLU A 86 -7.70 0.61 6.58
C GLU A 86 -6.38 1.41 6.72
N LEU A 87 -5.74 1.77 5.60
CA LEU A 87 -4.51 2.55 5.61
C LEU A 87 -4.74 4.00 6.08
N ALA A 88 -5.88 4.59 5.72
CA ALA A 88 -6.28 5.91 6.21
C ALA A 88 -6.54 5.92 7.73
N LEU A 89 -7.14 4.86 8.28
CA LEU A 89 -7.28 4.69 9.74
C LEU A 89 -5.93 4.58 10.46
N MET A 90 -4.90 4.08 9.78
CA MET A 90 -3.52 4.06 10.29
C MET A 90 -2.80 5.42 10.12
N GLY A 91 -3.44 6.41 9.47
CA GLY A 91 -2.84 7.72 9.22
C GLY A 91 -1.80 7.73 8.09
N LEU A 92 -1.78 6.72 7.21
CA LEU A 92 -0.77 6.63 6.14
C LEU A 92 -1.09 7.47 4.90
N GLY A 93 -2.25 8.11 4.85
CA GLY A 93 -2.75 8.87 3.72
C GLY A 93 -3.88 8.16 2.98
N SER A 94 -4.31 8.71 1.86
CA SER A 94 -5.38 8.12 1.02
C SER A 94 -4.77 7.30 -0.12
N LEU A 95 -5.32 6.10 -0.35
CA LEU A 95 -4.90 5.21 -1.43
C LEU A 95 -5.74 5.47 -2.67
N GLY A 96 -5.09 5.64 -3.81
CA GLY A 96 -5.70 5.76 -5.13
C GLY A 96 -5.32 4.60 -6.04
N LEU A 97 -6.20 4.30 -7.01
CA LEU A 97 -5.98 3.31 -8.06
C LEU A 97 -5.89 4.01 -9.41
N GLU A 98 -4.80 3.77 -10.12
CA GLU A 98 -4.62 4.21 -11.51
C GLU A 98 -4.38 2.98 -12.40
N ARG A 99 -5.07 2.92 -13.53
CA ARG A 99 -4.89 1.86 -14.53
C ARG A 99 -4.18 2.41 -15.75
N TRP A 100 -3.03 1.84 -16.07
CA TRP A 100 -2.24 2.20 -17.24
C TRP A 100 -2.11 0.99 -18.16
N GLY A 101 -3.11 0.79 -19.03
CA GLY A 101 -3.22 -0.44 -19.83
C GLY A 101 -3.43 -1.65 -18.89
N SER A 102 -2.50 -2.61 -18.91
CA SER A 102 -2.49 -3.77 -18.01
C SER A 102 -1.73 -3.53 -16.71
N ALA A 103 -1.04 -2.39 -16.55
CA ALA A 103 -0.26 -2.09 -15.36
C ALA A 103 -1.16 -1.57 -14.23
N LEU A 104 -0.94 -2.08 -13.03
CA LEU A 104 -1.60 -1.65 -11.80
C LEU A 104 -0.69 -0.64 -11.10
N VAL A 105 -1.17 0.58 -10.95
CA VAL A 105 -0.48 1.63 -10.22
C VAL A 105 -1.33 2.03 -9.02
N LEU A 106 -0.74 2.00 -7.83
CA LEU A 106 -1.33 2.51 -6.61
C LEU A 106 -0.63 3.79 -6.19
N SER A 107 -1.40 4.75 -5.73
CA SER A 107 -0.87 6.04 -5.29
C SER A 107 -1.26 6.33 -3.84
N PHE A 108 -0.32 6.88 -3.08
CA PHE A 108 -0.64 7.52 -1.81
C PHE A 108 -0.69 9.03 -2.00
N ASN A 109 -1.78 9.64 -1.50
CA ASN A 109 -1.98 11.07 -1.46
C ASN A 109 -2.03 11.53 0.00
N HIS A 110 -1.49 12.73 0.26
CA HIS A 110 -1.53 13.34 1.60
C HIS A 110 -0.91 12.49 2.71
N SER A 111 0.07 11.64 2.38
CA SER A 111 0.78 10.89 3.41
C SER A 111 1.64 11.83 4.26
N PRO A 112 1.53 11.79 5.60
CA PRO A 112 2.35 12.61 6.49
C PRO A 112 3.82 12.20 6.50
N LEU A 113 4.16 11.06 5.89
CA LEU A 113 5.52 10.51 5.92
C LEU A 113 6.46 11.14 4.87
N GLY A 114 5.93 11.90 3.92
CA GLY A 114 6.75 12.52 2.87
C GLY A 114 7.61 11.51 2.09
N GLY A 115 8.65 12.00 1.41
CA GLY A 115 9.54 11.14 0.60
C GLY A 115 10.38 10.15 1.41
N ALA A 116 10.68 10.47 2.66
CA ALA A 116 11.43 9.59 3.54
C ALA A 116 10.63 8.33 3.95
N GLY A 117 9.31 8.36 3.82
CA GLY A 117 8.43 7.23 4.08
C GLY A 117 8.14 6.33 2.87
N ASP A 118 8.69 6.62 1.69
CA ASP A 118 8.36 5.88 0.46
C ASP A 118 8.66 4.38 0.56
N LEU A 119 9.80 4.03 1.17
CA LEU A 119 10.18 2.64 1.40
C LEU A 119 9.14 1.92 2.29
N LEU A 120 8.73 2.56 3.37
CA LEU A 120 7.71 2.04 4.27
C LEU A 120 6.38 1.86 3.54
N LEU A 121 5.90 2.89 2.82
CA LEU A 121 4.63 2.85 2.09
C LEU A 121 4.60 1.75 1.02
N GLY A 122 5.68 1.60 0.24
CA GLY A 122 5.81 0.51 -0.74
C GLY A 122 5.71 -0.86 -0.06
N SER A 123 6.44 -1.06 1.04
CA SER A 123 6.43 -2.32 1.78
C SER A 123 5.08 -2.62 2.44
N VAL A 124 4.32 -1.60 2.83
CA VAL A 124 2.92 -1.77 3.29
C VAL A 124 2.05 -2.34 2.16
N LEU A 125 2.18 -1.83 0.93
CA LEU A 125 1.44 -2.36 -0.22
C LEU A 125 1.81 -3.82 -0.52
N GLU A 126 3.10 -4.17 -0.44
CA GLU A 126 3.59 -5.55 -0.60
C GLU A 126 2.94 -6.49 0.43
N GLY A 127 3.01 -6.15 1.71
CA GLY A 127 2.43 -6.96 2.78
C GLY A 127 0.92 -7.10 2.69
N ALA A 128 0.22 -6.03 2.29
CA ALA A 128 -1.22 -6.05 2.07
C ALA A 128 -1.60 -6.97 0.90
N ALA A 129 -0.91 -6.87 -0.23
CA ALA A 129 -1.15 -7.70 -1.40
C ALA A 129 -0.85 -9.19 -1.14
N GLN A 130 0.27 -9.48 -0.47
CA GLN A 130 0.62 -10.84 -0.06
C GLN A 130 -0.47 -11.45 0.84
N ARG A 131 -0.94 -10.70 1.82
CA ARG A 131 -2.00 -11.18 2.72
C ARG A 131 -3.34 -11.36 2.02
N THR A 132 -3.68 -10.45 1.10
CA THR A 132 -5.00 -10.41 0.45
C THR A 132 -5.11 -11.44 -0.67
N PHE A 133 -4.06 -11.61 -1.46
CA PHE A 133 -4.08 -12.42 -2.69
C PHE A 133 -3.16 -13.64 -2.64
N GLY A 134 -2.35 -13.80 -1.60
CA GLY A 134 -1.36 -14.89 -1.49
C GLY A 134 -0.28 -14.85 -2.57
N ARG A 135 -0.01 -13.67 -3.15
CA ARG A 135 0.96 -13.49 -4.24
C ARG A 135 2.08 -12.59 -3.82
N ASP A 136 3.30 -12.99 -4.16
CA ASP A 136 4.46 -12.12 -4.01
C ASP A 136 4.41 -11.01 -5.06
N VAL A 137 4.31 -9.79 -4.59
CA VAL A 137 4.36 -8.59 -5.42
C VAL A 137 5.42 -7.65 -4.88
N VAL A 138 5.93 -6.80 -5.77
CA VAL A 138 6.86 -5.73 -5.45
C VAL A 138 6.20 -4.40 -5.80
N ALA A 139 6.27 -3.46 -4.88
CA ALA A 139 5.82 -2.09 -5.07
C ALA A 139 7.00 -1.20 -5.49
N THR A 140 7.21 -1.08 -6.80
CA THR A 140 8.27 -0.24 -7.35
C THR A 140 7.83 1.22 -7.38
N LYS A 141 8.54 2.10 -6.67
CA LYS A 141 8.27 3.55 -6.74
C LYS A 141 8.54 4.07 -8.15
N LEU A 142 7.52 4.66 -8.77
CA LEU A 142 7.61 5.27 -10.09
C LEU A 142 8.03 6.74 -10.03
N VAL A 143 7.31 7.51 -9.24
CA VAL A 143 7.51 8.96 -9.11
C VAL A 143 6.92 9.45 -7.79
N ARG A 144 7.50 10.53 -7.26
CA ARG A 144 6.92 11.32 -6.18
C ARG A 144 6.81 12.77 -6.62
N ASP A 145 5.61 13.30 -6.52
CA ASP A 145 5.32 14.74 -6.51
C ASP A 145 5.18 15.20 -5.03
N ALA A 146 4.92 16.48 -4.77
CA ALA A 146 4.91 17.03 -3.40
C ALA A 146 4.07 16.20 -2.41
N ASP A 147 2.81 15.93 -2.76
CA ASP A 147 1.84 15.26 -1.87
C ASP A 147 1.42 13.87 -2.35
N HIS A 148 2.12 13.32 -3.33
CA HIS A 148 1.65 12.18 -4.09
C HIS A 148 2.82 11.28 -4.49
N VAL A 149 2.73 10.00 -4.17
CA VAL A 149 3.68 8.99 -4.63
C VAL A 149 2.97 7.86 -5.36
N ARG A 150 3.51 7.43 -6.50
CA ARG A 150 3.00 6.32 -7.30
C ARG A 150 3.89 5.10 -7.20
N PHE A 151 3.26 3.94 -7.01
CA PHE A 151 3.91 2.65 -7.01
C PHE A 151 3.32 1.75 -8.09
N LEU A 152 4.18 1.19 -8.92
CA LEU A 152 3.83 0.08 -9.78
C LEU A 152 3.73 -1.20 -8.94
N ILE A 153 2.62 -1.90 -9.03
CA ILE A 153 2.42 -3.19 -8.36
C ILE A 153 2.55 -4.30 -9.40
N THR A 154 3.59 -5.11 -9.26
CA THR A 154 3.87 -6.20 -10.22
C THR A 154 4.61 -7.34 -9.55
N GLY A 155 4.74 -8.48 -10.24
CA GLY A 155 5.59 -9.57 -9.79
C GLY A 155 7.09 -9.19 -9.83
N PRO A 156 7.98 -9.99 -9.18
CA PRO A 156 9.40 -9.68 -9.05
C PRO A 156 10.09 -9.38 -10.38
N GLU A 157 9.86 -10.21 -11.41
CA GLU A 157 10.48 -10.02 -12.74
C GLU A 157 10.11 -8.67 -13.38
N GLY A 158 8.83 -8.26 -13.26
CA GLY A 158 8.37 -6.97 -13.76
C GLY A 158 8.96 -5.81 -12.98
N ALA A 159 9.13 -5.97 -11.67
CA ALA A 159 9.74 -4.98 -10.79
C ALA A 159 11.23 -4.77 -11.11
N ASP A 160 11.98 -5.85 -11.36
CA ASP A 160 13.39 -5.79 -11.75
C ASP A 160 13.57 -5.01 -13.06
N LYS A 161 12.75 -5.32 -14.08
CA LYS A 161 12.74 -4.59 -15.36
C LYS A 161 12.40 -3.11 -15.15
N ALA A 162 11.35 -2.81 -14.42
CA ALA A 162 10.94 -1.43 -14.14
C ALA A 162 12.04 -0.66 -13.41
N SER A 163 12.61 -1.22 -12.36
CA SER A 163 13.69 -0.62 -11.58
C SER A 163 14.92 -0.36 -12.43
N GLY A 164 15.32 -1.31 -13.30
CA GLY A 164 16.43 -1.14 -14.22
C GLY A 164 16.21 0.01 -15.22
N TRP A 165 15.01 0.14 -15.77
CA TRP A 165 14.70 1.25 -16.68
C TRP A 165 14.64 2.60 -15.96
N LEU A 166 14.01 2.67 -14.78
CA LEU A 166 13.99 3.90 -13.97
C LEU A 166 15.41 4.35 -13.59
N SER A 167 16.27 3.42 -13.18
CA SER A 167 17.68 3.70 -12.84
C SER A 167 18.48 4.18 -14.05
N SER A 168 18.11 3.77 -15.28
CA SER A 168 18.71 4.27 -16.52
C SER A 168 18.11 5.59 -17.03
N GLY A 169 17.23 6.21 -16.26
CA GLY A 169 16.64 7.52 -16.58
C GLY A 169 15.42 7.47 -17.50
N VAL A 170 14.84 6.30 -17.74
CA VAL A 170 13.58 6.18 -18.53
C VAL A 170 12.44 6.80 -17.73
N ALA A 171 11.65 7.66 -18.40
CA ALA A 171 10.48 8.26 -17.76
C ALA A 171 9.46 7.19 -17.31
N TRP A 172 8.85 7.37 -16.18
CA TRP A 172 7.95 6.36 -15.60
C TRP A 172 6.78 5.98 -16.51
N GLY A 173 6.23 6.91 -17.30
CA GLY A 173 5.19 6.62 -18.30
C GLY A 173 5.66 5.68 -19.39
N ASP A 174 6.93 5.84 -19.84
CA ASP A 174 7.54 4.95 -20.83
C ASP A 174 7.83 3.55 -20.24
N VAL A 175 8.17 3.48 -18.95
CA VAL A 175 8.32 2.21 -18.23
C VAL A 175 7.02 1.42 -18.28
N LEU A 176 5.89 2.05 -17.98
CA LEU A 176 4.57 1.41 -18.04
C LEU A 176 4.21 0.95 -19.46
N THR A 177 4.53 1.76 -20.47
CA THR A 177 4.32 1.42 -21.88
C THR A 177 5.13 0.21 -22.31
N ARG A 178 6.40 0.14 -21.91
CA ARG A 178 7.30 -1.01 -22.18
C ARG A 178 6.81 -2.29 -21.54
N LEU A 179 6.37 -2.22 -20.27
CA LEU A 179 5.80 -3.38 -19.57
C LEU A 179 4.54 -3.90 -20.25
N ALA A 180 3.64 -3.01 -20.69
CA ALA A 180 2.43 -3.38 -21.40
C ALA A 180 2.73 -4.02 -22.77
N GLY A 181 3.79 -3.56 -23.47
CA GLY A 181 4.28 -4.15 -24.72
C GLY A 181 4.87 -5.54 -24.53
N ALA A 182 5.68 -5.73 -23.47
CA ALA A 182 6.28 -7.01 -23.16
C ALA A 182 5.23 -8.09 -22.80
N ALA A 183 4.15 -7.71 -22.14
CA ALA A 183 3.04 -8.62 -21.81
C ALA A 183 2.26 -9.12 -23.04
N ARG A 184 2.22 -8.34 -24.13
CA ARG A 184 1.55 -8.73 -25.40
C ARG A 184 2.42 -9.61 -26.31
N GLY A 185 3.73 -9.60 -26.13
CA GLY A 185 4.67 -10.36 -26.96
C GLY A 185 4.88 -11.82 -26.51
N VAL A 186 4.24 -12.24 -25.43
CA VAL A 186 4.35 -13.60 -24.83
C VAL A 186 3.04 -14.42 -25.02
N ALA A 187 2.05 -13.87 -25.73
CA ALA A 187 0.78 -14.56 -26.00
C ALA A 187 0.76 -15.23 -27.39
#